data_155edef4fce39ea93bce0959c24aad62
#
_entry.id   155edef4fce39ea93bce0959c24aad62
#
_cell.length_a   1.000
_cell.length_b   1.000
_cell.length_c   1.000
_cell.angle_alpha   90.00
_cell.angle_beta   90.00
_cell.angle_gamma   90.00
#
_symmetry.space_group_name_H-M   'P 1'
#
loop_
_entity.id
_entity.type
_entity.pdbx_description
1 polymer ?
#
loop_
_entity_poly.entity_id
_entity_poly.type
_entity_poly.pdbx_seq_one_letter_code
_entity_poly.pdbx_strand_id
1 'polypeptide(L)'
;GCHDAGSTGLHFDMTVPDPHSDKLINMSPYATWRTSPMGLAGRDPIFFAQLASETQTFHPEDPAMVETTCLGCHGVLGQRQAQLDNHAETGECGIFARKDVDAVPWPDNNPHVDKAGYGALARDGISCMACHQMAPGTTATQEYGQSARNACAVERQNALNPGMTGLASTFTGSFLVNDGDKIIGPVEAPMTLPMQAAIGITPHVDMSITSSEVCGSCHTVHLPVLHRGATVARIYEQTTYAEWAFSAHRSGKTLYGGEL
;
A
#
# COMPACT_ATOMS: atom_id res chain seq x y z
N GLY A 1 -0.90 -5.87 19.48
CA GLY A 1 -0.43 -5.51 20.82
C GLY A 1 0.96 -4.91 20.86
N CYS A 2 1.97 -5.52 20.23
CA CYS A 2 3.37 -5.10 20.42
C CYS A 2 3.73 -3.73 19.81
N HIS A 3 3.00 -3.26 18.82
CA HIS A 3 3.22 -1.99 18.14
C HIS A 3 2.07 -0.98 18.32
N ASP A 4 1.13 -1.28 19.22
CA ASP A 4 0.01 -0.40 19.57
C ASP A 4 -0.29 -0.50 21.07
N ALA A 5 -0.03 0.58 21.81
CA ALA A 5 -0.34 0.66 23.25
C ALA A 5 -1.83 0.66 23.54
N GLY A 6 -2.68 1.04 22.58
CA GLY A 6 -4.15 1.10 22.76
C GLY A 6 -4.87 -0.24 22.62
N SER A 7 -4.26 -1.23 21.97
CA SER A 7 -4.94 -2.50 21.66
C SER A 7 -5.04 -3.48 22.82
N THR A 8 -4.21 -3.30 23.85
CA THR A 8 -4.12 -4.20 25.02
C THR A 8 -4.56 -3.55 26.33
N GLY A 9 -5.18 -2.37 26.26
CA GLY A 9 -5.51 -1.56 27.41
C GLY A 9 -4.40 -0.58 27.77
N LEU A 10 -4.65 0.24 28.80
CA LEU A 10 -3.73 1.28 29.22
C LEU A 10 -2.47 0.69 29.85
N HIS A 11 -1.40 0.69 29.10
CA HIS A 11 -0.06 0.42 29.56
C HIS A 11 0.79 1.68 29.41
N PHE A 12 1.69 1.92 30.36
CA PHE A 12 2.63 3.04 30.34
C PHE A 12 3.71 2.85 29.28
N ASP A 13 3.82 1.67 28.70
CA ASP A 13 4.75 1.40 27.62
C ASP A 13 4.26 2.09 26.33
N MET A 14 5.14 2.82 25.68
CA MET A 14 4.87 3.61 24.48
C MET A 14 3.78 4.69 24.66
N THR A 15 3.60 5.17 25.89
CA THR A 15 2.75 6.31 26.19
C THR A 15 3.53 7.43 26.85
N VAL A 16 3.04 8.67 26.73
CA VAL A 16 3.58 9.85 27.42
C VAL A 16 2.46 10.61 28.09
N PRO A 17 2.71 11.29 29.25
CA PRO A 17 1.72 12.16 29.85
C PRO A 17 1.32 13.29 28.90
N ASP A 18 0.03 13.57 28.83
CA ASP A 18 -0.47 14.75 28.12
C ASP A 18 -0.16 16.01 28.96
N PRO A 19 0.56 17.01 28.42
CA PRO A 19 0.90 18.22 29.17
C PRO A 19 -0.32 19.10 29.51
N HIS A 20 -1.49 18.82 28.94
CA HIS A 20 -2.70 19.62 29.10
C HIS A 20 -3.83 18.88 29.84
N SER A 21 -3.61 17.61 30.21
CA SER A 21 -4.62 16.81 30.93
C SER A 21 -3.96 15.67 31.72
N ASP A 22 -4.73 15.03 32.61
CA ASP A 22 -4.28 13.83 33.35
C ASP A 22 -4.33 12.54 32.51
N LYS A 23 -4.34 12.65 31.18
CA LYS A 23 -4.41 11.50 30.27
C LYS A 23 -3.05 11.10 29.76
N LEU A 24 -2.97 9.89 29.25
CA LEU A 24 -1.81 9.40 28.50
C LEU A 24 -2.06 9.54 27.00
N ILE A 25 -1.04 9.98 26.28
CA ILE A 25 -1.01 10.02 24.82
C ILE A 25 -0.35 8.73 24.34
N ASN A 26 -1.00 8.01 23.43
CA ASN A 26 -0.45 6.84 22.79
C ASN A 26 0.56 7.26 21.71
N MET A 27 1.84 6.97 21.95
CA MET A 27 2.98 7.27 21.05
C MET A 27 3.51 6.01 20.35
N SER A 28 2.77 4.91 20.41
CA SER A 28 3.18 3.67 19.75
C SER A 28 3.27 3.83 18.22
N PRO A 29 4.06 2.99 17.54
CA PRO A 29 4.24 3.06 16.10
C PRO A 29 2.92 3.07 15.32
N TYR A 30 1.96 2.24 15.70
CA TYR A 30 0.66 2.19 15.02
C TYR A 30 -0.18 3.45 15.28
N ALA A 31 -0.22 3.94 16.50
CA ALA A 31 -1.02 5.14 16.83
C ALA A 31 -0.50 6.38 16.10
N THR A 32 0.81 6.57 16.06
CA THR A 32 1.42 7.72 15.37
C THR A 32 1.29 7.61 13.85
N TRP A 33 1.52 6.42 13.29
CA TRP A 33 1.34 6.18 11.87
C TRP A 33 -0.11 6.39 11.42
N ARG A 34 -1.09 5.94 12.19
CA ARG A 34 -2.52 5.98 11.83
C ARG A 34 -3.04 7.40 11.58
N THR A 35 -2.40 8.42 12.13
CA THR A 35 -2.73 9.83 11.93
C THR A 35 -1.95 10.49 10.79
N SER A 36 -1.01 9.76 10.17
CA SER A 36 -0.25 10.25 9.02
C SER A 36 -1.10 10.24 7.75
N PRO A 37 -0.70 11.00 6.70
CA PRO A 37 -1.38 10.94 5.39
C PRO A 37 -1.46 9.52 4.81
N MET A 38 -0.42 8.70 4.98
CA MET A 38 -0.45 7.29 4.55
C MET A 38 -1.45 6.45 5.34
N GLY A 39 -1.53 6.64 6.66
CA GLY A 39 -2.52 5.97 7.51
C GLY A 39 -3.95 6.41 7.22
N LEU A 40 -4.14 7.61 6.67
CA LEU A 40 -5.45 8.13 6.29
C LEU A 40 -5.87 7.79 4.86
N ALA A 41 -4.94 7.35 4.00
CA ALA A 41 -5.16 7.19 2.57
C ALA A 41 -6.42 6.39 2.18
N GLY A 42 -6.75 5.34 2.94
CA GLY A 42 -7.93 4.49 2.69
C GLY A 42 -9.27 5.07 3.19
N ARG A 43 -9.27 6.29 3.74
CA ARG A 43 -10.47 6.98 4.27
C ARG A 43 -10.40 8.49 4.10
N ASP A 44 -9.51 8.96 3.23
CA ASP A 44 -9.36 10.38 2.88
C ASP A 44 -10.57 10.85 2.06
N PRO A 45 -11.38 11.78 2.57
CA PRO A 45 -12.56 12.28 1.85
C PRO A 45 -12.20 13.03 0.56
N ILE A 46 -11.01 13.66 0.50
CA ILE A 46 -10.55 14.36 -0.71
C ILE A 46 -10.24 13.37 -1.83
N PHE A 47 -9.48 12.31 -1.49
CA PHE A 47 -9.23 11.23 -2.45
C PHE A 47 -10.53 10.62 -2.98
N PHE A 48 -11.47 10.28 -2.10
CA PHE A 48 -12.73 9.68 -2.54
C PHE A 48 -13.65 10.62 -3.29
N ALA A 49 -13.58 11.93 -3.05
CA ALA A 49 -14.28 12.92 -3.88
C ALA A 49 -13.67 13.00 -5.29
N GLN A 50 -12.33 12.98 -5.39
CA GLN A 50 -11.62 12.91 -6.66
C GLN A 50 -11.96 11.62 -7.42
N LEU A 51 -11.89 10.47 -6.75
CA LEU A 51 -12.26 9.18 -7.35
C LEU A 51 -13.69 9.17 -7.87
N ALA A 52 -14.62 9.78 -7.15
CA ALA A 52 -16.01 9.93 -7.63
C ALA A 52 -16.11 10.84 -8.87
N SER A 53 -15.32 11.92 -8.92
CA SER A 53 -15.23 12.77 -10.10
C SER A 53 -14.70 12.01 -11.32
N GLU A 54 -13.63 11.23 -11.13
CA GLU A 54 -13.07 10.39 -12.20
C GLU A 54 -14.08 9.39 -12.74
N THR A 55 -14.75 8.67 -11.85
CA THR A 55 -15.67 7.57 -12.24
C THR A 55 -17.04 8.05 -12.73
N GLN A 56 -17.49 9.26 -12.34
CA GLN A 56 -18.82 9.76 -12.71
C GLN A 56 -18.77 10.78 -13.85
N THR A 57 -17.66 11.48 -14.03
CA THR A 57 -17.57 12.59 -15.00
C THR A 57 -16.59 12.30 -16.12
N PHE A 58 -15.38 11.81 -15.79
CA PHE A 58 -14.32 11.67 -16.79
C PHE A 58 -14.26 10.27 -17.41
N HIS A 59 -14.57 9.22 -16.63
CA HIS A 59 -14.50 7.82 -17.08
C HIS A 59 -15.74 7.02 -16.66
N PRO A 60 -16.97 7.51 -16.99
CA PRO A 60 -18.20 6.84 -16.59
C PRO A 60 -18.43 5.49 -17.29
N GLU A 61 -17.70 5.22 -18.38
CA GLU A 61 -17.75 3.97 -19.13
C GLU A 61 -16.95 2.83 -18.46
N ASP A 62 -16.00 3.15 -17.58
CA ASP A 62 -15.10 2.13 -16.98
C ASP A 62 -14.76 2.42 -15.50
N PRO A 63 -15.75 2.70 -14.66
CA PRO A 63 -15.54 3.11 -13.28
C PRO A 63 -14.81 2.05 -12.44
N ALA A 64 -15.09 0.78 -12.70
CA ALA A 64 -14.50 -0.33 -11.94
C ALA A 64 -12.99 -0.46 -12.16
N MET A 65 -12.53 -0.21 -13.37
CA MET A 65 -11.10 -0.20 -13.70
C MET A 65 -10.39 0.98 -13.03
N VAL A 66 -10.99 2.17 -13.05
CA VAL A 66 -10.45 3.36 -12.37
C VAL A 66 -10.36 3.12 -10.87
N GLU A 67 -11.45 2.66 -10.24
CA GLU A 67 -11.47 2.38 -8.80
C GLU A 67 -10.42 1.35 -8.39
N THR A 68 -10.34 0.21 -9.08
CA THR A 68 -9.36 -0.83 -8.74
C THR A 68 -7.92 -0.37 -8.97
N THR A 69 -7.70 0.55 -9.91
CA THR A 69 -6.38 1.13 -10.16
C THR A 69 -5.96 2.05 -9.01
N CYS A 70 -6.78 2.99 -8.64
CA CYS A 70 -6.50 3.95 -7.56
C CYS A 70 -6.38 3.27 -6.19
N LEU A 71 -7.26 2.30 -5.90
CA LEU A 71 -7.25 1.55 -4.65
C LEU A 71 -6.04 0.61 -4.50
N GLY A 72 -5.27 0.38 -5.57
CA GLY A 72 -3.98 -0.31 -5.51
C GLY A 72 -2.95 0.38 -4.62
N CYS A 73 -3.10 1.70 -4.40
CA CYS A 73 -2.30 2.46 -3.45
C CYS A 73 -3.14 2.89 -2.23
N HIS A 74 -4.33 3.46 -2.44
CA HIS A 74 -5.13 4.05 -1.37
C HIS A 74 -5.86 3.03 -0.48
N GLY A 75 -6.07 1.80 -0.94
CA GLY A 75 -6.65 0.69 -0.17
C GLY A 75 -5.84 -0.59 -0.28
N VAL A 76 -4.53 -0.47 -0.34
CA VAL A 76 -3.57 -1.49 -0.80
C VAL A 76 -3.73 -2.86 -0.15
N LEU A 77 -3.87 -2.97 1.17
CA LEU A 77 -3.97 -4.28 1.82
C LEU A 77 -5.32 -4.94 1.58
N GLY A 78 -6.41 -4.18 1.61
CA GLY A 78 -7.75 -4.68 1.30
C GLY A 78 -7.85 -5.20 -0.13
N GLN A 79 -7.36 -4.41 -1.09
CA GLN A 79 -7.35 -4.83 -2.48
C GLN A 79 -6.49 -6.07 -2.70
N ARG A 80 -5.25 -6.09 -2.19
CA ARG A 80 -4.35 -7.23 -2.37
C ARG A 80 -4.89 -8.50 -1.76
N GLN A 81 -5.45 -8.43 -0.55
CA GLN A 81 -6.03 -9.62 0.07
C GLN A 81 -7.27 -10.11 -0.70
N ALA A 82 -8.16 -9.20 -1.10
CA ALA A 82 -9.33 -9.57 -1.90
C ALA A 82 -8.94 -10.21 -3.25
N GLN A 83 -7.94 -9.65 -3.93
CA GLN A 83 -7.46 -10.20 -5.19
C GLN A 83 -6.73 -11.54 -5.02
N LEU A 84 -5.95 -11.71 -3.94
CA LEU A 84 -5.30 -12.97 -3.62
C LEU A 84 -6.32 -14.10 -3.39
N ASP A 85 -7.34 -13.83 -2.58
CA ASP A 85 -8.37 -14.81 -2.25
C ASP A 85 -9.22 -15.14 -3.49
N ASN A 86 -9.60 -14.12 -4.28
CA ASN A 86 -10.34 -14.34 -5.52
C ASN A 86 -9.52 -15.15 -6.54
N HIS A 87 -8.23 -14.85 -6.68
CA HIS A 87 -7.36 -15.59 -7.58
C HIS A 87 -7.17 -17.05 -7.13
N ALA A 88 -7.06 -17.29 -5.85
CA ALA A 88 -6.99 -18.66 -5.31
C ALA A 88 -8.26 -19.47 -5.57
N GLU A 89 -9.42 -18.82 -5.57
CA GLU A 89 -10.73 -19.46 -5.78
C GLU A 89 -11.08 -19.62 -7.27
N THR A 90 -10.82 -18.60 -8.08
CA THR A 90 -11.33 -18.50 -9.47
C THR A 90 -10.24 -18.53 -10.55
N GLY A 91 -9.00 -18.30 -10.18
CA GLY A 91 -7.88 -18.08 -11.12
C GLY A 91 -7.80 -16.64 -11.66
N GLU A 92 -8.71 -15.75 -11.28
CA GLU A 92 -8.76 -14.35 -11.74
C GLU A 92 -8.57 -13.39 -10.56
N CYS A 93 -7.93 -12.24 -10.82
CA CYS A 93 -7.68 -11.25 -9.77
C CYS A 93 -8.92 -10.49 -9.31
N GLY A 94 -9.89 -10.33 -10.20
CA GLY A 94 -11.12 -9.61 -9.89
C GLY A 94 -10.92 -8.10 -9.68
N ILE A 95 -12.02 -7.44 -9.44
CA ILE A 95 -12.11 -5.99 -9.22
C ILE A 95 -12.33 -5.72 -7.74
N PHE A 96 -11.59 -4.75 -7.22
CA PHE A 96 -11.79 -4.18 -5.89
C PHE A 96 -12.25 -2.72 -6.05
N ALA A 97 -13.46 -2.43 -5.59
CA ALA A 97 -14.14 -1.17 -5.87
C ALA A 97 -14.40 -0.38 -4.57
N ARG A 98 -14.86 0.85 -4.70
CA ARG A 98 -15.22 1.72 -3.57
C ARG A 98 -16.21 1.05 -2.61
N LYS A 99 -17.22 0.35 -3.14
CA LYS A 99 -18.19 -0.39 -2.32
C LYS A 99 -17.55 -1.43 -1.39
N ASP A 100 -16.42 -2.02 -1.81
CA ASP A 100 -15.69 -3.00 -1.00
C ASP A 100 -14.91 -2.32 0.12
N VAL A 101 -14.41 -1.10 -0.11
CA VAL A 101 -13.79 -0.27 0.94
C VAL A 101 -14.83 0.14 1.98
N ASP A 102 -16.05 0.47 1.56
CA ASP A 102 -17.12 0.90 2.45
C ASP A 102 -17.83 -0.26 3.17
N ALA A 103 -17.49 -1.51 2.83
CA ALA A 103 -18.08 -2.69 3.45
C ALA A 103 -17.77 -2.76 4.95
N VAL A 104 -18.83 -2.98 5.74
CA VAL A 104 -18.79 -3.08 7.21
C VAL A 104 -19.57 -4.32 7.68
N PRO A 105 -19.23 -4.89 8.86
CA PRO A 105 -19.83 -6.14 9.31
C PRO A 105 -21.25 -5.99 9.89
N TRP A 106 -21.85 -4.82 9.79
CA TRP A 106 -23.18 -4.50 10.27
C TRP A 106 -23.92 -3.54 9.33
N PRO A 107 -25.25 -3.55 9.32
CA PRO A 107 -26.12 -4.58 9.94
C PRO A 107 -25.97 -5.94 9.22
N ASP A 108 -26.42 -7.01 9.85
CA ASP A 108 -26.26 -8.39 9.35
C ASP A 108 -26.86 -8.61 7.94
N ASN A 109 -27.80 -7.79 7.53
CA ASN A 109 -28.39 -7.81 6.20
C ASN A 109 -27.66 -6.90 5.18
N ASN A 110 -26.47 -6.38 5.51
CA ASN A 110 -25.65 -5.64 4.56
C ASN A 110 -25.23 -6.56 3.40
N PRO A 111 -25.55 -6.21 2.14
CA PRO A 111 -25.24 -7.07 0.99
C PRO A 111 -23.74 -7.24 0.71
N HIS A 112 -22.89 -6.45 1.40
CA HIS A 112 -21.42 -6.49 1.28
C HIS A 112 -20.74 -6.94 2.58
N VAL A 113 -21.46 -7.57 3.51
CA VAL A 113 -20.91 -8.01 4.80
C VAL A 113 -19.75 -8.99 4.64
N ASP A 114 -19.78 -9.82 3.60
CA ASP A 114 -18.72 -10.76 3.23
C ASP A 114 -17.38 -10.05 2.86
N LYS A 115 -17.45 -8.79 2.44
CA LYS A 115 -16.29 -7.97 2.09
C LYS A 115 -15.78 -7.10 3.25
N ALA A 116 -16.44 -7.13 4.40
CA ALA A 116 -16.12 -6.25 5.54
C ALA A 116 -14.67 -6.36 6.03
N GLY A 117 -14.08 -7.56 5.97
CA GLY A 117 -12.67 -7.78 6.30
C GLY A 117 -11.73 -7.03 5.35
N TYR A 118 -11.98 -7.11 4.05
CA TYR A 118 -11.20 -6.38 3.03
C TYR A 118 -11.41 -4.87 3.15
N GLY A 119 -12.63 -4.43 3.42
CA GLY A 119 -12.94 -3.04 3.67
C GLY A 119 -12.19 -2.48 4.87
N ALA A 120 -12.11 -3.23 5.97
CA ALA A 120 -11.34 -2.85 7.15
C ALA A 120 -9.84 -2.69 6.84
N LEU A 121 -9.25 -3.65 6.11
CA LEU A 121 -7.86 -3.59 5.66
C LEU A 121 -7.61 -2.41 4.72
N ALA A 122 -8.53 -2.11 3.82
CA ALA A 122 -8.41 -0.98 2.90
C ALA A 122 -8.49 0.36 3.63
N ARG A 123 -9.42 0.52 4.57
CA ARG A 123 -9.55 1.73 5.39
C ARG A 123 -8.38 1.96 6.34
N ASP A 124 -7.56 0.96 6.58
CA ASP A 124 -6.30 1.12 7.32
C ASP A 124 -5.20 1.82 6.49
N GLY A 125 -5.48 2.13 5.23
CA GLY A 125 -4.60 2.89 4.35
C GLY A 125 -3.35 2.12 3.93
N ILE A 126 -2.22 2.83 3.80
CA ILE A 126 -0.92 2.23 3.48
C ILE A 126 -0.26 1.81 4.79
N SER A 127 -0.65 0.65 5.31
CA SER A 127 -0.20 0.20 6.63
C SER A 127 1.22 -0.38 6.60
N CYS A 128 1.76 -0.64 7.79
CA CYS A 128 3.13 -1.13 7.97
C CYS A 128 3.47 -2.33 7.07
N MET A 129 2.52 -3.26 6.91
CA MET A 129 2.72 -4.47 6.10
C MET A 129 2.89 -4.17 4.60
N ALA A 130 2.37 -3.06 4.09
CA ALA A 130 2.58 -2.68 2.69
C ALA A 130 4.07 -2.51 2.37
N CYS A 131 4.83 -1.84 3.27
CA CYS A 131 6.27 -1.66 3.12
C CYS A 131 7.07 -2.86 3.64
N HIS A 132 6.73 -3.38 4.83
CA HIS A 132 7.49 -4.45 5.46
C HIS A 132 7.35 -5.83 4.79
N GLN A 133 6.40 -6.00 3.89
CA GLN A 133 6.30 -7.17 3.01
C GLN A 133 6.70 -6.87 1.55
N MET A 134 6.97 -5.63 1.20
CA MET A 134 7.40 -5.29 -0.15
C MET A 134 8.70 -6.01 -0.51
N ALA A 135 8.76 -6.55 -1.73
CA ALA A 135 9.97 -7.09 -2.33
C ALA A 135 10.51 -6.09 -3.36
N PRO A 136 11.36 -5.13 -2.94
CA PRO A 136 11.87 -4.11 -3.84
C PRO A 136 13.02 -4.64 -4.71
N GLY A 137 13.22 -3.98 -5.85
CA GLY A 137 14.37 -4.21 -6.72
C GLY A 137 14.11 -5.14 -7.91
N THR A 138 15.12 -5.26 -8.76
CA THR A 138 15.06 -6.02 -10.03
C THR A 138 15.02 -7.53 -9.83
N THR A 139 15.63 -8.04 -8.78
CA THR A 139 15.64 -9.46 -8.41
C THR A 139 14.26 -9.92 -7.94
N ALA A 140 13.47 -9.04 -7.35
CA ALA A 140 12.12 -9.36 -6.89
C ALA A 140 11.23 -9.94 -7.99
N THR A 141 11.31 -9.40 -9.21
CA THR A 141 10.52 -9.91 -10.35
C THR A 141 10.88 -11.36 -10.73
N GLN A 142 12.14 -11.74 -10.59
CA GLN A 142 12.59 -13.11 -10.91
C GLN A 142 12.28 -14.08 -9.77
N GLU A 143 12.52 -13.67 -8.54
CA GLU A 143 12.38 -14.51 -7.34
C GLU A 143 10.93 -14.68 -6.92
N TYR A 144 10.18 -13.58 -6.87
CA TYR A 144 8.82 -13.55 -6.33
C TYR A 144 7.72 -13.51 -7.39
N GLY A 145 8.03 -13.17 -8.63
CA GLY A 145 7.04 -13.04 -9.71
C GLY A 145 6.28 -14.36 -10.03
N GLN A 146 6.87 -15.51 -9.70
CA GLN A 146 6.24 -16.83 -9.87
C GLN A 146 5.35 -17.24 -8.69
N SER A 147 5.39 -16.51 -7.59
CA SER A 147 4.56 -16.79 -6.42
C SER A 147 3.09 -16.48 -6.72
N ALA A 148 2.18 -17.37 -6.32
CA ALA A 148 0.74 -17.13 -6.42
C ALA A 148 0.31 -15.84 -5.69
N ARG A 149 1.03 -15.45 -4.63
CA ARG A 149 0.81 -14.18 -3.90
C ARG A 149 1.01 -12.94 -4.78
N ASN A 150 1.80 -13.07 -5.82
CA ASN A 150 2.17 -11.98 -6.72
C ASN A 150 1.48 -12.05 -8.09
N ALA A 151 0.67 -13.07 -8.36
CA ALA A 151 0.01 -13.25 -9.65
C ALA A 151 -0.71 -11.96 -10.10
N CYS A 152 -1.53 -11.38 -9.22
CA CYS A 152 -2.28 -10.16 -9.53
C CYS A 152 -1.39 -8.90 -9.61
N ALA A 153 -0.29 -8.86 -8.89
CA ALA A 153 0.68 -7.78 -9.03
C ALA A 153 1.41 -7.85 -10.38
N VAL A 154 1.76 -9.05 -10.84
CA VAL A 154 2.37 -9.28 -12.16
C VAL A 154 1.38 -8.93 -13.28
N GLU A 155 0.12 -9.35 -13.17
CA GLU A 155 -0.93 -8.97 -14.12
C GLU A 155 -1.04 -7.44 -14.21
N ARG A 156 -1.07 -6.76 -13.06
CA ARG A 156 -1.11 -5.30 -12.97
C ARG A 156 0.15 -4.65 -13.57
N GLN A 157 1.34 -5.20 -13.36
CA GLN A 157 2.58 -4.73 -14.01
C GLN A 157 2.45 -4.77 -15.53
N ASN A 158 1.98 -5.90 -16.07
CA ASN A 158 1.80 -6.06 -17.49
C ASN A 158 0.74 -5.11 -18.08
N ALA A 159 -0.33 -4.86 -17.37
CA ALA A 159 -1.41 -3.97 -17.80
C ALA A 159 -1.02 -2.48 -17.75
N LEU A 160 -0.44 -2.04 -16.63
CA LEU A 160 -0.14 -0.63 -16.39
C LEU A 160 1.23 -0.20 -16.87
N ASN A 161 2.25 -1.08 -16.77
CA ASN A 161 3.65 -0.78 -17.06
C ASN A 161 4.25 -1.72 -18.14
N PRO A 162 3.59 -1.93 -19.28
CA PRO A 162 4.03 -2.89 -20.28
C PRO A 162 5.43 -2.55 -20.81
N GLY A 163 6.32 -3.56 -20.83
CA GLY A 163 7.71 -3.40 -21.29
C GLY A 163 8.63 -2.68 -20.31
N MET A 164 8.15 -2.21 -19.17
CA MET A 164 9.00 -1.65 -18.12
C MET A 164 9.66 -2.76 -17.30
N THR A 165 10.85 -2.47 -16.77
CA THR A 165 11.65 -3.39 -15.97
C THR A 165 12.17 -2.74 -14.71
N GLY A 166 12.62 -3.53 -13.74
CA GLY A 166 13.14 -3.03 -12.47
C GLY A 166 12.10 -2.25 -11.69
N LEU A 167 12.50 -1.14 -11.07
CA LEU A 167 11.59 -0.27 -10.31
C LEU A 167 10.41 0.21 -11.16
N ALA A 168 10.63 0.53 -12.43
CA ALA A 168 9.57 1.06 -13.29
C ALA A 168 8.40 0.07 -13.49
N SER A 169 8.65 -1.23 -13.46
CA SER A 169 7.59 -2.23 -13.53
C SER A 169 6.65 -2.17 -12.31
N THR A 170 7.11 -1.65 -11.18
CA THR A 170 6.35 -1.57 -9.93
C THR A 170 5.50 -0.31 -9.78
N PHE A 171 5.64 0.65 -10.70
CA PHE A 171 4.88 1.90 -10.66
C PHE A 171 3.36 1.67 -10.56
N THR A 172 2.64 2.67 -10.10
CA THR A 172 1.18 2.60 -9.88
C THR A 172 0.80 1.51 -8.86
N GLY A 173 1.63 1.31 -7.83
CA GLY A 173 1.38 0.34 -6.76
C GLY A 173 1.50 -1.13 -7.18
N SER A 174 2.21 -1.42 -8.29
CA SER A 174 2.35 -2.79 -8.83
C SER A 174 3.56 -3.55 -8.24
N PHE A 175 3.98 -3.21 -7.02
CA PHE A 175 5.10 -3.88 -6.35
C PHE A 175 4.79 -5.34 -6.00
N LEU A 176 5.83 -6.17 -5.94
CA LEU A 176 5.74 -7.56 -5.47
C LEU A 176 5.89 -7.61 -3.95
N VAL A 177 5.47 -8.72 -3.36
CA VAL A 177 5.60 -8.98 -1.92
C VAL A 177 6.38 -10.25 -1.66
N ASN A 178 7.04 -10.28 -0.49
CA ASN A 178 7.72 -11.45 0.06
C ASN A 178 6.74 -12.58 0.43
N ASP A 179 7.27 -13.71 0.86
CA ASP A 179 6.50 -14.80 1.45
C ASP A 179 5.69 -14.29 2.66
N GLY A 180 4.52 -14.90 2.88
CA GLY A 180 3.57 -14.42 3.89
C GLY A 180 4.04 -14.52 5.34
N ASP A 181 5.03 -15.35 5.60
CA ASP A 181 5.66 -15.57 6.90
C ASP A 181 6.89 -14.69 7.15
N LYS A 182 7.23 -13.79 6.22
CA LYS A 182 8.40 -12.91 6.29
C LYS A 182 8.00 -11.44 6.30
N ILE A 183 8.74 -10.66 7.07
CA ILE A 183 8.78 -9.19 6.97
C ILE A 183 10.23 -8.72 6.93
N ILE A 184 10.47 -7.63 6.24
CA ILE A 184 11.79 -7.02 6.10
C ILE A 184 11.92 -5.78 6.98
N GLY A 185 13.13 -5.50 7.42
CA GLY A 185 13.45 -4.31 8.20
C GLY A 185 14.96 -4.04 8.24
N PRO A 186 15.38 -2.83 8.66
CA PRO A 186 16.79 -2.44 8.64
C PRO A 186 17.59 -2.87 9.89
N VAL A 187 16.97 -3.58 10.82
CA VAL A 187 17.62 -3.99 12.08
C VAL A 187 18.50 -5.20 11.83
N GLU A 188 19.81 -5.07 12.01
CA GLU A 188 20.81 -6.09 11.67
C GLU A 188 20.65 -7.43 12.43
N ALA A 189 20.11 -7.40 13.64
CA ALA A 189 19.89 -8.60 14.45
C ALA A 189 18.47 -8.57 15.06
N PRO A 190 17.42 -8.77 14.27
CA PRO A 190 16.06 -8.68 14.77
C PRO A 190 15.75 -9.81 15.75
N MET A 191 15.01 -9.48 16.81
CA MET A 191 14.50 -10.49 17.73
C MET A 191 13.33 -11.23 17.07
N THR A 192 13.60 -12.40 16.50
CA THR A 192 12.62 -13.15 15.70
C THR A 192 11.56 -13.87 16.54
N LEU A 193 11.96 -14.43 17.68
CA LEU A 193 11.10 -15.30 18.50
C LEU A 193 9.78 -14.67 18.96
N PRO A 194 9.71 -13.41 19.42
CA PRO A 194 8.44 -12.83 19.88
C PRO A 194 7.38 -12.77 18.77
N MET A 195 7.76 -12.36 17.56
CA MET A 195 6.84 -12.26 16.44
C MET A 195 6.50 -13.64 15.87
N GLN A 196 7.49 -14.52 15.76
CA GLN A 196 7.29 -15.91 15.35
C GLN A 196 6.31 -16.66 16.26
N ALA A 197 6.49 -16.53 17.58
CA ALA A 197 5.63 -17.17 18.56
C ALA A 197 4.21 -16.58 18.59
N ALA A 198 4.06 -15.27 18.34
CA ALA A 198 2.77 -14.59 18.42
C ALA A 198 1.91 -14.74 17.17
N ILE A 199 2.52 -14.68 15.98
CA ILE A 199 1.79 -14.56 14.70
C ILE A 199 2.44 -15.36 13.54
N GLY A 200 3.45 -16.17 13.80
CA GLY A 200 4.11 -17.00 12.77
C GLY A 200 4.96 -16.24 11.76
N ILE A 201 5.23 -14.95 11.99
CA ILE A 201 5.99 -14.11 11.06
C ILE A 201 7.43 -13.96 11.56
N THR A 202 8.38 -14.07 10.64
CA THR A 202 9.82 -13.95 10.93
C THR A 202 10.36 -12.63 10.37
N PRO A 203 10.90 -11.73 11.21
CA PRO A 203 11.63 -10.56 10.77
C PRO A 203 12.96 -10.94 10.11
N HIS A 204 13.25 -10.32 8.97
CA HIS A 204 14.52 -10.45 8.24
C HIS A 204 15.18 -9.08 8.06
N VAL A 205 16.51 -9.09 8.05
CA VAL A 205 17.29 -7.90 7.67
C VAL A 205 17.22 -7.74 6.17
N ASP A 206 16.73 -6.57 5.73
CA ASP A 206 16.85 -6.13 4.35
C ASP A 206 16.91 -4.60 4.31
N MET A 207 18.06 -4.07 3.91
CA MET A 207 18.28 -2.63 3.82
C MET A 207 17.56 -1.97 2.67
N SER A 208 16.98 -2.72 1.73
CA SER A 208 16.19 -2.17 0.62
C SER A 208 14.97 -1.37 1.09
N ILE A 209 14.42 -1.70 2.28
CA ILE A 209 13.32 -0.94 2.88
C ILE A 209 13.68 0.52 3.18
N THR A 210 14.97 0.83 3.31
CA THR A 210 15.46 2.21 3.53
C THR A 210 15.63 2.98 2.22
N SER A 211 15.50 2.32 1.08
CA SER A 211 15.58 2.96 -0.22
C SER A 211 14.32 3.76 -0.52
N SER A 212 14.49 4.96 -1.11
CA SER A 212 13.37 5.75 -1.63
C SER A 212 12.59 5.04 -2.76
N GLU A 213 13.14 3.99 -3.36
CA GLU A 213 12.45 3.14 -4.34
C GLU A 213 11.19 2.48 -3.77
N VAL A 214 11.16 2.21 -2.47
CA VAL A 214 9.96 1.72 -1.77
C VAL A 214 8.81 2.72 -1.93
N CYS A 215 9.10 4.01 -1.83
CA CYS A 215 8.11 5.08 -2.04
C CYS A 215 7.75 5.21 -3.54
N GLY A 216 8.74 5.01 -4.42
CA GLY A 216 8.62 5.17 -5.86
C GLY A 216 7.54 4.32 -6.51
N SER A 217 7.26 3.13 -5.96
CA SER A 217 6.22 2.24 -6.46
C SER A 217 4.82 2.88 -6.45
N CYS A 218 4.50 3.68 -5.43
CA CYS A 218 3.22 4.38 -5.30
C CYS A 218 3.32 5.86 -5.72
N HIS A 219 4.48 6.50 -5.49
CA HIS A 219 4.71 7.91 -5.82
C HIS A 219 5.24 8.15 -7.25
N THR A 220 5.02 7.17 -8.13
CA THR A 220 5.08 7.32 -9.59
C THR A 220 3.86 6.59 -10.16
N VAL A 221 2.92 7.35 -10.72
CA VAL A 221 1.66 6.82 -11.23
C VAL A 221 1.68 6.93 -12.75
N HIS A 222 1.70 5.77 -13.42
CA HIS A 222 1.73 5.61 -14.86
C HIS A 222 0.42 4.97 -15.32
N LEU A 223 -0.36 5.67 -16.12
CA LEU A 223 -1.72 5.29 -16.48
C LEU A 223 -1.92 5.20 -17.99
N PRO A 224 -2.78 4.28 -18.45
CA PRO A 224 -3.28 4.31 -19.82
C PRO A 224 -4.25 5.47 -20.00
N VAL A 225 -4.17 6.15 -21.13
CA VAL A 225 -5.21 7.06 -21.61
C VAL A 225 -6.18 6.24 -22.44
N LEU A 226 -7.41 6.14 -21.98
CA LEU A 226 -8.44 5.35 -22.65
C LEU A 226 -9.30 6.21 -23.58
N HIS A 227 -9.61 5.66 -24.75
CA HIS A 227 -10.66 6.19 -25.63
C HIS A 227 -11.50 5.03 -26.13
N ARG A 228 -12.78 5.01 -25.76
CA ARG A 228 -13.73 3.93 -26.11
C ARG A 228 -13.21 2.53 -25.73
N GLY A 229 -12.62 2.41 -24.53
CA GLY A 229 -12.07 1.15 -24.02
C GLY A 229 -10.70 0.76 -24.58
N ALA A 230 -10.14 1.51 -25.56
CA ALA A 230 -8.80 1.24 -26.09
C ALA A 230 -7.75 2.18 -25.49
N THR A 231 -6.58 1.66 -25.16
CA THR A 231 -5.44 2.49 -24.76
C THR A 231 -4.86 3.20 -25.98
N VAL A 232 -4.99 4.54 -26.04
CA VAL A 232 -4.51 5.39 -27.13
C VAL A 232 -3.18 6.08 -26.81
N ALA A 233 -2.85 6.22 -25.55
CA ALA A 233 -1.60 6.79 -25.05
C ALA A 233 -1.33 6.32 -23.63
N ARG A 234 -0.19 6.74 -23.05
CA ARG A 234 0.11 6.59 -21.63
C ARG A 234 0.68 7.88 -21.10
N ILE A 235 0.35 8.19 -19.84
CA ILE A 235 0.82 9.40 -19.16
C ILE A 235 1.30 9.08 -17.76
N TYR A 236 2.16 9.93 -17.23
CA TYR A 236 2.44 9.98 -15.81
C TYR A 236 1.48 10.97 -15.17
N GLU A 237 0.60 10.47 -14.31
CA GLU A 237 -0.31 11.29 -13.51
C GLU A 237 0.45 11.89 -12.32
N GLN A 238 1.37 11.11 -11.75
CA GLN A 238 2.24 11.54 -10.66
C GLN A 238 3.69 11.14 -10.92
N THR A 239 4.63 12.06 -10.66
CA THR A 239 6.07 11.89 -10.89
C THR A 239 6.92 12.24 -9.67
N THR A 240 6.34 12.32 -8.49
CA THR A 240 7.00 12.78 -7.25
C THR A 240 8.32 12.06 -6.97
N TYR A 241 8.35 10.73 -7.11
CA TYR A 241 9.60 9.98 -6.93
C TYR A 241 10.60 10.30 -8.05
N ALA A 242 10.17 10.36 -9.31
CA ALA A 242 11.06 10.64 -10.43
C ALA A 242 11.65 12.05 -10.33
N GLU A 243 10.85 13.04 -9.96
CA GLU A 243 11.31 14.41 -9.73
C GLU A 243 12.39 14.47 -8.65
N TRP A 244 12.18 13.79 -7.52
CA TRP A 244 13.19 13.65 -6.49
C TRP A 244 14.44 12.91 -7.00
N ALA A 245 14.28 11.79 -7.70
CA ALA A 245 15.38 10.95 -8.17
C ALA A 245 16.31 11.67 -9.16
N PHE A 246 15.78 12.62 -9.94
CA PHE A 246 16.54 13.45 -10.86
C PHE A 246 16.93 14.83 -10.28
N SER A 247 16.55 15.12 -9.05
CA SER A 247 16.89 16.37 -8.38
C SER A 247 18.27 16.34 -7.70
N ALA A 248 18.78 17.49 -7.33
CA ALA A 248 19.98 17.62 -6.49
C ALA A 248 19.79 17.02 -5.08
N HIS A 249 18.57 16.93 -4.59
CA HIS A 249 18.25 16.40 -3.27
C HIS A 249 18.56 14.89 -3.12
N ARG A 250 18.59 14.14 -4.21
CA ARG A 250 19.01 12.74 -4.20
C ARG A 250 20.43 12.53 -3.68
N SER A 251 21.32 13.49 -3.92
CA SER A 251 22.72 13.43 -3.50
C SER A 251 22.99 14.09 -2.15
N GLY A 252 21.96 14.46 -1.39
CA GLY A 252 22.08 15.18 -0.12
C GLY A 252 22.54 16.64 -0.30
N LYS A 253 22.41 17.20 -1.51
CA LYS A 253 22.78 18.59 -1.80
C LYS A 253 21.53 19.44 -1.99
N THR A 254 21.55 20.64 -1.44
CA THR A 254 20.54 21.66 -1.74
C THR A 254 20.78 22.27 -3.14
N LEU A 255 19.75 22.91 -3.71
CA LEU A 255 19.84 23.67 -4.96
C LEU A 255 20.96 24.71 -4.97
N TYR A 256 21.44 25.13 -3.79
CA TYR A 256 22.50 26.15 -3.62
C TYR A 256 23.82 25.55 -3.14
N GLY A 257 24.00 24.23 -3.25
CA GLY A 257 25.28 23.54 -2.96
C GLY A 257 25.58 23.29 -1.49
N GLY A 258 24.64 23.54 -0.57
CA GLY A 258 24.73 23.13 0.83
C GLY A 258 24.46 21.63 1.00
N GLU A 259 25.00 21.01 2.06
CA GLU A 259 24.59 19.67 2.49
C GLU A 259 23.26 19.77 3.25
N LEU A 260 22.39 18.72 3.09
CA LEU A 260 21.15 18.59 3.83
C LEU A 260 21.42 18.04 5.22
#